data_33f76aecdf6db06fd21a047ac2775161
#
_entry.id   33f76aecdf6db06fd21a047ac2775161
#
_cell.length_a   1.000
_cell.length_b   1.000
_cell.length_c   1.000
_cell.angle_alpha   90.00
_cell.angle_beta   90.00
_cell.angle_gamma   90.00
#
_symmetry.space_group_name_H-M   'P 1'
#
loop_
_entity.id
_entity.type
_entity.pdbx_description
1 polymer ?
#
loop_
_entity_poly.entity_id
_entity_poly.type
_entity_poly.pdbx_seq_one_letter_code
_entity_poly.pdbx_strand_id
1 'polypeptide(L)'
;MFTLPVVTAHSERPDSATVHALLSSMVKAMEISANGKIGPISATSVSQLSCPGGQSDDPYRCTFLCAGCYAEGNMQGIHTRALNTAIPLVIAWATAEDIATYEALALDALTGKRPCRLHVVGDCKNANSARILSQAAARYTAKHGQVVYTYTHGWRQVSRDNWGGVSVLASCDSQSELKQADAQGYGCALVVDHHDDSKLVPLADGFQGIPCPEQVGTKENCKSCGLCMRADWLKSKKLVILLAAHGQGVKKVKASLKEKASND
;
A
#
# COMPACT_ATOMS: atom_id res chain seq x y z
N MET A 1 -11.93 16.15 -14.58
CA MET A 1 -10.57 16.49 -14.99
C MET A 1 -10.13 17.63 -14.08
N PHE A 2 -9.39 17.37 -13.00
CA PHE A 2 -8.87 18.41 -12.13
C PHE A 2 -7.57 18.91 -12.76
N THR A 3 -7.60 20.11 -13.32
CA THR A 3 -6.40 20.85 -13.65
C THR A 3 -5.77 21.32 -12.33
N LEU A 4 -4.60 20.76 -11.99
CA LEU A 4 -3.80 21.28 -10.90
C LEU A 4 -3.41 22.74 -11.24
N PRO A 5 -3.54 23.68 -10.31
CA PRO A 5 -3.04 25.02 -10.53
C PRO A 5 -1.53 24.94 -10.76
N VAL A 6 -1.03 25.72 -11.75
CA VAL A 6 0.40 25.91 -11.95
C VAL A 6 0.93 26.60 -10.70
N VAL A 7 1.56 25.84 -9.81
CA VAL A 7 2.24 26.39 -8.63
C VAL A 7 3.53 26.99 -9.14
N THR A 8 3.63 28.33 -9.12
CA THR A 8 4.90 29.04 -9.34
C THR A 8 5.91 28.57 -8.29
N ALA A 9 7.00 27.96 -8.76
CA ALA A 9 8.11 27.51 -7.94
C ALA A 9 8.70 28.67 -7.15
N HIS A 10 8.43 28.72 -5.84
CA HIS A 10 9.11 29.42 -4.74
C HIS A 10 8.12 29.70 -3.59
N SER A 11 7.44 28.65 -3.09
CA SER A 11 6.87 28.75 -1.76
C SER A 11 7.93 28.26 -0.76
N GLU A 12 8.47 29.16 0.05
CA GLU A 12 9.27 28.80 1.20
C GLU A 12 8.48 27.82 2.07
N ARG A 13 9.19 26.87 2.69
CA ARG A 13 8.56 25.95 3.65
C ARG A 13 7.93 26.78 4.77
N PRO A 14 6.64 26.59 5.10
CA PRO A 14 5.96 27.35 6.16
C PRO A 14 6.64 27.19 7.53
N ASP A 15 6.19 27.95 8.52
CA ASP A 15 6.60 27.78 9.92
C ASP A 15 6.26 26.38 10.44
N SER A 16 6.92 25.96 11.51
CA SER A 16 6.80 24.59 12.04
C SER A 16 5.39 24.20 12.48
N ALA A 17 4.58 25.14 12.96
CA ALA A 17 3.21 24.86 13.38
C ALA A 17 2.32 24.58 12.17
N THR A 18 2.44 25.39 11.11
CA THR A 18 1.75 25.20 9.83
C THR A 18 2.17 23.88 9.16
N VAL A 19 3.47 23.58 9.11
CA VAL A 19 4.00 22.31 8.61
C VAL A 19 3.39 21.14 9.38
N HIS A 20 3.37 21.22 10.72
CA HIS A 20 2.78 20.16 11.56
C HIS A 20 1.29 19.97 11.25
N ALA A 21 0.51 21.04 11.17
CA ALA A 21 -0.92 20.97 10.90
C ALA A 21 -1.20 20.33 9.52
N LEU A 22 -0.47 20.76 8.47
CA LEU A 22 -0.65 20.26 7.12
C LEU A 22 -0.28 18.77 7.01
N LEU A 23 0.91 18.36 7.48
CA LEU A 23 1.37 16.99 7.37
C LEU A 23 0.53 16.05 8.26
N SER A 24 0.11 16.49 9.45
CA SER A 24 -0.80 15.71 10.29
C SER A 24 -2.14 15.44 9.61
N SER A 25 -2.67 16.39 8.83
CA SER A 25 -3.93 16.23 8.09
C SER A 25 -3.83 15.19 6.94
N MET A 26 -2.62 14.89 6.50
CA MET A 26 -2.34 13.93 5.43
C MET A 26 -2.20 12.50 5.91
N VAL A 27 -2.31 12.25 7.21
CA VAL A 27 -2.15 10.94 7.83
C VAL A 27 -3.34 10.62 8.73
N LYS A 28 -3.77 9.38 8.73
CA LYS A 28 -4.80 8.86 9.63
C LYS A 28 -4.39 7.50 10.17
N ALA A 29 -4.40 7.35 11.49
CA ALA A 29 -4.30 6.05 12.15
C ALA A 29 -5.65 5.69 12.79
N MET A 30 -5.95 4.42 12.82
CA MET A 30 -7.17 3.86 13.40
C MET A 30 -6.81 2.69 14.30
N GLU A 31 -7.26 2.71 15.54
CA GLU A 31 -7.11 1.58 16.48
C GLU A 31 -7.81 0.33 15.99
N ILE A 32 -8.98 0.51 15.40
CA ILE A 32 -9.77 -0.57 14.80
C ILE A 32 -10.23 -0.09 13.44
N SER A 33 -9.86 -0.83 12.40
CA SER A 33 -10.34 -0.56 11.06
C SER A 33 -11.87 -0.73 10.97
N ALA A 34 -12.53 0.23 10.35
CA ALA A 34 -13.95 0.13 10.03
C ALA A 34 -14.21 -0.73 8.78
N ASN A 35 -13.17 -1.23 8.09
CA ASN A 35 -13.32 -2.08 6.92
C ASN A 35 -13.52 -3.54 7.34
N GLY A 36 -14.75 -4.05 7.16
CA GLY A 36 -15.13 -5.43 7.51
C GLY A 36 -14.23 -6.49 6.87
N LYS A 37 -13.73 -6.26 5.65
CA LYS A 37 -12.84 -7.19 4.95
C LYS A 37 -11.52 -7.41 5.66
N ILE A 38 -10.92 -6.36 6.19
CA ILE A 38 -9.67 -6.51 6.93
C ILE A 38 -9.88 -6.93 8.39
N GLY A 39 -11.09 -6.76 8.90
CA GLY A 39 -11.46 -7.11 10.28
C GLY A 39 -10.92 -6.13 11.33
N PRO A 40 -11.05 -6.46 12.64
CA PRO A 40 -10.69 -5.58 13.73
C PRO A 40 -9.18 -5.55 13.97
N ILE A 41 -8.42 -4.97 13.03
CA ILE A 41 -6.99 -4.69 13.13
C ILE A 41 -6.75 -3.18 13.15
N SER A 42 -5.58 -2.76 13.64
CA SER A 42 -5.15 -1.37 13.52
C SER A 42 -4.77 -1.06 12.06
N ALA A 43 -4.90 0.19 11.66
CA ALA A 43 -4.59 0.57 10.29
C ALA A 43 -4.09 2.01 10.19
N THR A 44 -3.21 2.28 9.22
CA THR A 44 -2.84 3.63 8.80
C THR A 44 -3.28 3.89 7.37
N SER A 45 -3.48 5.15 7.06
CA SER A 45 -3.71 5.67 5.72
C SER A 45 -2.99 6.99 5.58
N VAL A 46 -2.35 7.23 4.45
CA VAL A 46 -1.66 8.46 4.16
C VAL A 46 -2.07 9.01 2.80
N SER A 47 -1.79 10.28 2.56
CA SER A 47 -2.05 10.92 1.27
C SER A 47 -1.42 10.14 0.10
N GLN A 48 -2.07 10.13 -1.05
CA GLN A 48 -1.54 9.54 -2.29
C GLN A 48 -0.27 10.25 -2.80
N LEU A 49 0.12 11.39 -2.22
CA LEU A 49 1.41 12.02 -2.49
C LEU A 49 2.60 11.10 -2.09
N SER A 50 2.39 10.16 -1.17
CA SER A 50 3.36 9.15 -0.76
C SER A 50 3.52 8.00 -1.77
N CYS A 51 2.56 7.82 -2.70
CA CYS A 51 2.58 6.73 -3.67
C CYS A 51 3.67 6.92 -4.74
N PRO A 52 4.25 5.83 -5.28
CA PRO A 52 5.06 5.89 -6.48
C PRO A 52 4.27 6.54 -7.63
N GLY A 53 4.84 7.55 -8.28
CA GLY A 53 4.18 8.30 -9.35
C GLY A 53 3.13 9.30 -8.86
N GLY A 54 3.12 9.66 -7.59
CA GLY A 54 2.36 10.80 -7.07
C GLY A 54 2.78 12.14 -7.72
N GLN A 55 3.95 12.15 -8.39
CA GLN A 55 4.44 13.20 -9.29
C GLN A 55 4.49 12.63 -10.71
N SER A 56 4.19 13.44 -11.72
CA SER A 56 3.90 13.02 -13.09
C SER A 56 5.04 12.36 -13.87
N ASP A 57 6.27 12.49 -13.43
CA ASP A 57 7.51 12.10 -14.10
C ASP A 57 8.20 10.87 -13.47
N ASP A 58 7.58 10.21 -12.50
CA ASP A 58 8.11 8.99 -11.90
C ASP A 58 7.96 7.80 -12.87
N PRO A 59 9.06 7.21 -13.40
CA PRO A 59 9.01 6.09 -14.32
C PRO A 59 8.45 4.80 -13.69
N TYR A 60 8.41 4.73 -12.36
CA TYR A 60 7.89 3.59 -11.60
C TYR A 60 6.49 3.83 -11.04
N ARG A 61 5.73 4.63 -11.73
CA ARG A 61 4.37 4.98 -11.35
C ARG A 61 3.51 3.75 -11.05
N CYS A 62 2.76 3.80 -9.95
CA CYS A 62 1.72 2.82 -9.68
C CYS A 62 0.73 2.76 -10.86
N THR A 63 0.54 1.58 -11.43
CA THR A 63 -0.31 1.35 -12.62
C THR A 63 -1.74 1.86 -12.41
N PHE A 64 -2.27 1.74 -11.19
CA PHE A 64 -3.66 2.08 -10.88
C PHE A 64 -3.86 3.50 -10.36
N LEU A 65 -2.79 4.28 -10.21
CA LEU A 65 -2.91 5.68 -9.81
C LEU A 65 -3.67 6.45 -10.89
N CYS A 66 -4.82 7.03 -10.51
CA CYS A 66 -5.77 7.69 -11.41
C CYS A 66 -6.40 6.78 -12.48
N ALA A 67 -6.15 5.47 -12.46
CA ALA A 67 -6.63 4.50 -13.44
C ALA A 67 -7.53 3.41 -12.82
N GLY A 68 -8.12 3.68 -11.66
CA GLY A 68 -9.02 2.75 -10.98
C GLY A 68 -8.55 2.31 -9.61
N CYS A 69 -7.64 3.07 -8.99
CA CYS A 69 -7.20 2.82 -7.62
C CYS A 69 -8.42 2.62 -6.69
N TYR A 70 -8.43 1.51 -5.95
CA TYR A 70 -9.53 1.21 -5.03
C TYR A 70 -9.72 2.29 -3.96
N ALA A 71 -8.64 3.00 -3.63
CA ALA A 71 -8.65 4.09 -2.66
C ALA A 71 -9.46 5.32 -3.12
N GLU A 72 -9.77 5.43 -4.40
CA GLU A 72 -10.54 6.54 -4.97
C GLU A 72 -12.05 6.26 -5.03
N GLY A 73 -12.46 5.03 -4.74
CA GLY A 73 -13.86 4.60 -4.83
C GLY A 73 -14.59 4.52 -3.49
N ASN A 74 -15.92 4.60 -3.53
CA ASN A 74 -16.83 4.41 -2.38
C ASN A 74 -16.49 5.27 -1.15
N MET A 75 -16.77 4.76 0.04
CA MET A 75 -16.43 5.40 1.33
C MET A 75 -14.91 5.63 1.48
N GLN A 76 -14.08 4.73 0.93
CA GLN A 76 -12.63 4.91 0.95
C GLN A 76 -12.22 6.17 0.18
N GLY A 77 -12.85 6.47 -0.95
CA GLY A 77 -12.60 7.69 -1.72
C GLY A 77 -12.89 8.98 -0.96
N ILE A 78 -13.84 9.00 -0.03
CA ILE A 78 -14.10 10.14 0.83
C ILE A 78 -12.90 10.38 1.76
N HIS A 79 -12.41 9.31 2.39
CA HIS A 79 -11.23 9.39 3.27
C HIS A 79 -9.97 9.80 2.48
N THR A 80 -9.77 9.22 1.30
CA THR A 80 -8.64 9.55 0.42
C THR A 80 -8.65 11.02 0.01
N ARG A 81 -9.81 11.57 -0.38
CA ARG A 81 -9.93 13.00 -0.70
C ARG A 81 -9.58 13.89 0.49
N ALA A 82 -10.02 13.53 1.70
CA ALA A 82 -9.67 14.27 2.90
C ALA A 82 -8.15 14.29 3.14
N LEU A 83 -7.48 13.13 3.03
CA LEU A 83 -6.02 13.02 3.15
C LEU A 83 -5.26 13.81 2.06
N ASN A 84 -5.87 13.98 0.90
CA ASN A 84 -5.26 14.68 -0.23
C ASN A 84 -5.53 16.18 -0.25
N THR A 85 -6.37 16.71 0.66
CA THR A 85 -6.77 18.12 0.66
C THR A 85 -5.58 19.07 0.79
N ALA A 86 -4.56 18.68 1.56
CA ALA A 86 -3.37 19.50 1.77
C ALA A 86 -2.35 19.42 0.61
N ILE A 87 -2.48 18.52 -0.37
CA ILE A 87 -1.50 18.33 -1.45
C ILE A 87 -1.12 19.65 -2.14
N PRO A 88 -2.07 20.50 -2.59
CA PRO A 88 -1.70 21.75 -3.28
C PRO A 88 -0.86 22.71 -2.43
N LEU A 89 -0.95 22.59 -1.10
CA LEU A 89 -0.24 23.46 -0.15
C LEU A 89 1.15 22.91 0.21
N VAL A 90 1.40 21.63 -0.01
CA VAL A 90 2.62 20.97 0.46
C VAL A 90 3.50 20.44 -0.68
N ILE A 91 2.95 20.26 -1.89
CA ILE A 91 3.63 19.57 -3.00
C ILE A 91 4.97 20.20 -3.39
N ALA A 92 5.14 21.49 -3.14
CA ALA A 92 6.35 22.22 -3.47
C ALA A 92 7.51 21.98 -2.48
N TRP A 93 7.22 21.49 -1.26
CA TRP A 93 8.24 21.40 -0.21
C TRP A 93 8.18 20.10 0.62
N ALA A 94 7.03 19.40 0.70
CA ALA A 94 6.94 18.16 1.47
C ALA A 94 7.62 17.01 0.74
N THR A 95 8.42 16.27 1.49
CA THR A 95 9.10 15.07 1.00
C THR A 95 8.31 13.81 1.37
N ALA A 96 8.68 12.69 0.76
CA ALA A 96 8.13 11.39 1.14
C ALA A 96 8.48 11.02 2.58
N GLU A 97 9.65 11.43 3.04
CA GLU A 97 10.14 11.24 4.40
C GLU A 97 9.33 12.07 5.42
N ASP A 98 8.93 13.27 5.06
CA ASP A 98 8.03 14.06 5.91
C ASP A 98 6.74 13.28 6.17
N ILE A 99 6.09 12.76 5.12
CA ILE A 99 4.84 12.00 5.25
C ILE A 99 5.06 10.72 6.06
N ALA A 100 6.12 9.95 5.77
CA ALA A 100 6.47 8.74 6.49
C ALA A 100 6.76 9.01 7.97
N THR A 101 7.37 10.17 8.31
CA THR A 101 7.61 10.58 9.69
C THR A 101 6.29 10.80 10.44
N TYR A 102 5.33 11.47 9.83
CA TYR A 102 4.02 11.67 10.45
C TYR A 102 3.21 10.37 10.55
N GLU A 103 3.34 9.46 9.58
CA GLU A 103 2.75 8.12 9.70
C GLU A 103 3.41 7.31 10.83
N ALA A 104 4.72 7.40 10.99
CA ALA A 104 5.45 6.77 12.08
C ALA A 104 4.97 7.28 13.45
N LEU A 105 4.79 8.60 13.61
CA LEU A 105 4.21 9.19 14.82
C LEU A 105 2.79 8.68 15.08
N ALA A 106 1.97 8.59 14.05
CA ALA A 106 0.61 8.09 14.16
C ALA A 106 0.57 6.59 14.53
N LEU A 107 1.51 5.78 14.01
CA LEU A 107 1.68 4.37 14.37
C LEU A 107 2.13 4.22 15.84
N ASP A 108 3.09 5.03 16.29
CA ASP A 108 3.57 5.03 17.68
C ASP A 108 2.47 5.42 18.70
N ALA A 109 1.53 6.25 18.28
CA ALA A 109 0.39 6.68 19.11
C ALA A 109 -0.68 5.58 19.29
N LEU A 110 -0.70 4.54 18.46
CA LEU A 110 -1.65 3.44 18.59
C LEU A 110 -1.41 2.66 19.91
N THR A 111 -2.49 2.32 20.59
CA THR A 111 -2.49 1.65 21.89
C THR A 111 -3.03 0.22 21.83
N GLY A 112 -3.75 -0.13 20.77
CA GLY A 112 -4.39 -1.42 20.59
C GLY A 112 -3.40 -2.56 20.33
N LYS A 113 -3.58 -3.68 21.01
CA LYS A 113 -2.77 -4.90 20.85
C LYS A 113 -3.29 -5.73 19.67
N ARG A 114 -3.14 -5.22 18.45
CA ARG A 114 -3.65 -5.84 17.21
C ARG A 114 -2.59 -5.80 16.11
N PRO A 115 -2.63 -6.72 15.14
CA PRO A 115 -1.87 -6.52 13.91
C PRO A 115 -2.18 -5.15 13.30
N CYS A 116 -1.19 -4.53 12.65
CA CYS A 116 -1.39 -3.24 12.01
C CYS A 116 -1.14 -3.34 10.51
N ARG A 117 -2.09 -2.85 9.69
CA ARG A 117 -1.92 -2.66 8.26
C ARG A 117 -1.50 -1.23 7.99
N LEU A 118 -0.28 -1.05 7.46
CA LEU A 118 0.12 0.24 6.90
C LEU A 118 -0.50 0.43 5.52
N HIS A 119 -0.66 1.67 5.13
CA HIS A 119 -1.06 2.05 3.79
C HIS A 119 -2.37 1.39 3.32
N VAL A 120 -3.47 1.52 4.08
CA VAL A 120 -4.79 1.26 3.49
C VAL A 120 -5.01 2.17 2.29
N VAL A 121 -4.49 3.41 2.37
CA VAL A 121 -4.24 4.34 1.27
C VAL A 121 -2.81 4.84 1.41
N GLY A 122 -2.15 5.14 0.30
CA GLY A 122 -0.76 5.57 0.26
C GLY A 122 0.22 4.41 0.03
N ASP A 123 1.49 4.73 0.03
CA ASP A 123 2.60 3.77 -0.16
C ASP A 123 3.92 4.41 0.29
N CYS A 124 5.04 3.70 0.17
CA CYS A 124 6.40 4.20 0.31
C CYS A 124 7.09 4.28 -1.05
N LYS A 125 7.45 5.49 -1.49
CA LYS A 125 8.10 5.66 -2.79
C LYS A 125 9.62 5.65 -2.77
N ASN A 126 10.27 5.64 -1.59
CA ASN A 126 11.73 5.58 -1.50
C ASN A 126 12.23 4.84 -0.25
N ALA A 127 13.53 4.52 -0.26
CA ALA A 127 14.18 3.72 0.78
C ALA A 127 14.16 4.41 2.16
N ASN A 128 14.27 5.73 2.23
CA ASN A 128 14.27 6.45 3.50
C ASN A 128 12.89 6.39 4.16
N SER A 129 11.82 6.60 3.40
CA SER A 129 10.45 6.46 3.89
C SER A 129 10.19 5.06 4.44
N ALA A 130 10.63 4.01 3.72
CA ALA A 130 10.49 2.64 4.18
C ALA A 130 11.27 2.37 5.48
N ARG A 131 12.50 2.90 5.62
CA ARG A 131 13.28 2.77 6.87
C ARG A 131 12.63 3.48 8.06
N ILE A 132 12.07 4.69 7.85
CA ILE A 132 11.35 5.41 8.90
C ILE A 132 10.18 4.56 9.42
N LEU A 133 9.37 4.01 8.51
CA LEU A 133 8.23 3.17 8.88
C LEU A 133 8.67 1.83 9.46
N SER A 134 9.73 1.22 8.95
CA SER A 134 10.32 0.00 9.50
C SER A 134 10.72 0.16 10.98
N GLN A 135 11.34 1.28 11.33
CA GLN A 135 11.72 1.58 12.71
C GLN A 135 10.49 1.77 13.61
N ALA A 136 9.46 2.48 13.14
CA ALA A 136 8.20 2.62 13.88
C ALA A 136 7.48 1.26 14.03
N ALA A 137 7.46 0.44 12.99
CA ALA A 137 6.91 -0.90 13.03
C ALA A 137 7.65 -1.81 14.03
N ALA A 138 8.98 -1.69 14.11
CA ALA A 138 9.77 -2.42 15.11
C ALA A 138 9.39 -2.01 16.54
N ARG A 139 9.21 -0.69 16.81
CA ARG A 139 8.72 -0.20 18.11
C ARG A 139 7.30 -0.72 18.40
N TYR A 140 6.41 -0.67 17.42
CA TYR A 140 5.05 -1.20 17.53
C TYR A 140 5.05 -2.69 17.89
N THR A 141 5.85 -3.49 17.17
CA THR A 141 5.98 -4.93 17.42
C THR A 141 6.57 -5.20 18.81
N ALA A 142 7.61 -4.48 19.21
CA ALA A 142 8.20 -4.62 20.53
C ALA A 142 7.21 -4.27 21.65
N LYS A 143 6.40 -3.21 21.47
CA LYS A 143 5.41 -2.74 22.46
C LYS A 143 4.20 -3.66 22.58
N HIS A 144 3.72 -4.21 21.45
CA HIS A 144 2.42 -4.89 21.38
C HIS A 144 2.51 -6.39 21.09
N GLY A 145 3.68 -6.92 20.67
CA GLY A 145 3.83 -8.31 20.24
C GLY A 145 3.05 -8.63 18.97
N GLN A 146 2.75 -7.61 18.14
CA GLN A 146 1.89 -7.75 16.97
C GLN A 146 2.64 -7.43 15.68
N VAL A 147 2.27 -8.11 14.59
CA VAL A 147 2.86 -7.91 13.28
C VAL A 147 2.36 -6.62 12.64
N VAL A 148 3.26 -5.92 11.96
CA VAL A 148 2.94 -4.83 11.05
C VAL A 148 3.10 -5.34 9.62
N TYR A 149 2.13 -5.07 8.74
CA TYR A 149 2.17 -5.54 7.35
C TYR A 149 1.67 -4.48 6.38
N THR A 150 2.09 -4.61 5.11
CA THR A 150 1.66 -3.74 4.03
C THR A 150 1.80 -4.41 2.66
N TYR A 151 1.34 -3.71 1.64
CA TYR A 151 1.61 -3.96 0.23
C TYR A 151 2.30 -2.73 -0.34
N THR A 152 3.16 -2.91 -1.32
CA THR A 152 3.85 -1.79 -1.96
C THR A 152 3.93 -1.96 -3.47
N HIS A 153 3.64 -0.90 -4.22
CA HIS A 153 3.99 -0.76 -5.63
C HIS A 153 5.40 -0.19 -5.81
N GLY A 154 5.96 0.39 -4.73
CA GLY A 154 7.32 0.92 -4.68
C GLY A 154 8.42 -0.15 -4.66
N TRP A 155 8.10 -1.44 -4.73
CA TRP A 155 9.05 -2.55 -4.64
C TRP A 155 10.16 -2.49 -5.71
N ARG A 156 9.90 -1.84 -6.86
CA ARG A 156 10.89 -1.67 -7.93
C ARG A 156 12.02 -0.70 -7.56
N GLN A 157 11.77 0.21 -6.62
CA GLN A 157 12.70 1.28 -6.21
C GLN A 157 13.20 1.10 -4.78
N VAL A 158 12.44 0.40 -3.95
CA VAL A 158 12.72 0.20 -2.53
C VAL A 158 13.12 -1.25 -2.31
N SER A 159 14.37 -1.50 -1.92
CA SER A 159 14.82 -2.85 -1.54
C SER A 159 14.02 -3.37 -0.35
N ARG A 160 13.72 -4.68 -0.35
CA ARG A 160 13.05 -5.38 0.76
C ARG A 160 13.72 -5.13 2.11
N ASP A 161 15.05 -5.01 2.13
CA ASP A 161 15.82 -4.81 3.36
C ASP A 161 15.48 -3.50 4.09
N ASN A 162 15.01 -2.49 3.36
CA ASN A 162 14.60 -1.22 3.98
C ASN A 162 13.33 -1.34 4.84
N TRP A 163 12.56 -2.42 4.66
CA TRP A 163 11.36 -2.68 5.42
C TRP A 163 11.57 -3.44 6.74
N GLY A 164 12.81 -3.94 7.00
CA GLY A 164 13.15 -4.66 8.23
C GLY A 164 12.14 -5.77 8.55
N GLY A 165 11.58 -5.76 9.76
CA GLY A 165 10.61 -6.77 10.24
C GLY A 165 9.16 -6.59 9.76
N VAL A 166 8.86 -5.58 8.92
CA VAL A 166 7.53 -5.42 8.34
C VAL A 166 7.22 -6.57 7.38
N SER A 167 6.06 -7.20 7.50
CA SER A 167 5.59 -8.16 6.50
C SER A 167 5.11 -7.39 5.27
N VAL A 168 5.91 -7.32 4.22
CA VAL A 168 5.59 -6.55 3.02
C VAL A 168 5.50 -7.44 1.78
N LEU A 169 4.40 -7.29 1.04
CA LEU A 169 4.18 -7.94 -0.24
C LEU A 169 4.36 -6.94 -1.38
N ALA A 170 5.12 -7.32 -2.40
CA ALA A 170 5.14 -6.59 -3.66
C ALA A 170 3.77 -6.68 -4.33
N SER A 171 3.16 -5.55 -4.65
CA SER A 171 1.98 -5.49 -5.51
C SER A 171 2.42 -5.64 -6.95
N CYS A 172 2.16 -6.81 -7.54
CA CYS A 172 2.45 -7.13 -8.92
C CYS A 172 1.18 -7.02 -9.76
N ASP A 173 1.33 -6.53 -10.99
CA ASP A 173 0.23 -6.31 -11.92
C ASP A 173 0.28 -7.30 -13.10
N SER A 174 1.36 -8.09 -13.22
CA SER A 174 1.52 -9.17 -14.19
C SER A 174 2.34 -10.33 -13.62
N GLN A 175 2.29 -11.49 -14.27
CA GLN A 175 3.09 -12.65 -13.86
C GLN A 175 4.59 -12.44 -14.12
N SER A 176 4.96 -11.69 -15.15
CA SER A 176 6.36 -11.37 -15.46
C SER A 176 7.04 -10.59 -14.32
N GLU A 177 6.28 -9.81 -13.56
CA GLU A 177 6.78 -9.06 -12.40
C GLU A 177 7.11 -9.94 -11.17
N LEU A 178 6.51 -11.13 -11.05
CA LEU A 178 6.70 -12.02 -9.89
C LEU A 178 8.16 -12.41 -9.69
N LYS A 179 8.83 -12.83 -10.78
CA LYS A 179 10.24 -13.21 -10.74
C LYS A 179 11.14 -12.05 -10.34
N GLN A 180 10.83 -10.87 -10.82
CA GLN A 180 11.59 -9.66 -10.52
C GLN A 180 11.43 -9.25 -9.04
N ALA A 181 10.21 -9.28 -8.52
CA ALA A 181 9.93 -8.97 -7.11
C ALA A 181 10.56 -10.03 -6.17
N ASP A 182 10.48 -11.32 -6.52
CA ASP A 182 11.13 -12.40 -5.76
C ASP A 182 12.64 -12.25 -5.71
N ALA A 183 13.28 -11.88 -6.84
CA ALA A 183 14.72 -11.62 -6.90
C ALA A 183 15.14 -10.44 -6.01
N GLN A 184 14.25 -9.46 -5.79
CA GLN A 184 14.45 -8.34 -4.87
C GLN A 184 14.10 -8.68 -3.40
N GLY A 185 13.78 -9.93 -3.10
CA GLY A 185 13.51 -10.40 -1.74
C GLY A 185 12.06 -10.32 -1.29
N TYR A 186 11.12 -9.90 -2.13
CA TYR A 186 9.72 -9.75 -1.76
C TYR A 186 8.91 -11.05 -1.88
N GLY A 187 7.97 -11.28 -0.96
CA GLY A 187 6.77 -12.07 -1.24
C GLY A 187 5.82 -11.24 -2.12
N CYS A 188 4.92 -11.89 -2.86
CA CYS A 188 4.13 -11.21 -3.88
C CYS A 188 2.62 -11.31 -3.63
N ALA A 189 1.91 -10.25 -4.03
CA ALA A 189 0.48 -10.25 -4.29
C ALA A 189 0.26 -9.83 -5.75
N LEU A 190 -0.56 -10.58 -6.48
CA LEU A 190 -0.86 -10.36 -7.89
C LEU A 190 -2.33 -9.97 -8.04
N VAL A 191 -2.57 -8.86 -8.73
CA VAL A 191 -3.94 -8.46 -9.10
C VAL A 191 -4.39 -9.30 -10.29
N VAL A 192 -5.56 -9.93 -10.18
CA VAL A 192 -6.17 -10.75 -11.22
C VAL A 192 -7.56 -10.24 -11.59
N ASP A 193 -8.05 -10.64 -12.75
CA ASP A 193 -9.38 -10.24 -13.22
C ASP A 193 -10.49 -10.83 -12.35
N HIS A 194 -10.40 -12.10 -12.00
CA HIS A 194 -11.36 -12.84 -11.16
C HIS A 194 -10.71 -14.05 -10.50
N HIS A 195 -11.43 -14.71 -9.62
CA HIS A 195 -11.11 -16.04 -9.11
C HIS A 195 -12.09 -17.05 -9.69
N ASP A 196 -11.57 -18.21 -10.14
CA ASP A 196 -12.41 -19.31 -10.60
C ASP A 196 -12.92 -20.15 -9.42
N ASP A 197 -12.03 -20.44 -8.47
CA ASP A 197 -12.35 -21.16 -7.24
C ASP A 197 -11.34 -20.82 -6.12
N SER A 198 -11.34 -21.60 -5.03
CA SER A 198 -10.41 -21.44 -3.91
C SER A 198 -9.12 -22.28 -4.03
N LYS A 199 -8.93 -23.03 -5.13
CA LYS A 199 -7.77 -23.89 -5.32
C LYS A 199 -6.53 -23.10 -5.70
N LEU A 200 -5.38 -23.71 -5.44
CA LEU A 200 -4.10 -23.15 -5.90
C LEU A 200 -4.05 -23.12 -7.42
N VAL A 201 -3.55 -22.03 -7.96
CA VAL A 201 -3.42 -21.78 -9.40
C VAL A 201 -1.94 -21.81 -9.77
N PRO A 202 -1.50 -22.71 -10.69
CA PRO A 202 -0.15 -22.65 -11.21
C PRO A 202 0.12 -21.31 -11.91
N LEU A 203 1.26 -20.71 -11.62
CA LEU A 203 1.74 -19.47 -12.23
C LEU A 203 3.09 -19.70 -12.90
N ALA A 204 3.57 -18.72 -13.67
CA ALA A 204 4.88 -18.79 -14.31
C ALA A 204 6.03 -19.01 -13.30
N ASP A 205 7.17 -19.49 -13.77
CA ASP A 205 8.42 -19.67 -13.00
C ASP A 205 8.30 -20.52 -11.71
N GLY A 206 7.29 -21.41 -11.67
CA GLY A 206 7.06 -22.32 -10.54
C GLY A 206 6.39 -21.67 -9.33
N PHE A 207 5.84 -20.47 -9.49
CA PHE A 207 4.97 -19.87 -8.49
C PHE A 207 3.61 -20.55 -8.45
N GLN A 208 2.94 -20.44 -7.30
CA GLN A 208 1.57 -20.91 -7.10
C GLN A 208 0.73 -19.77 -6.50
N GLY A 209 -0.36 -19.44 -7.17
CA GLY A 209 -1.32 -18.45 -6.72
C GLY A 209 -2.29 -19.02 -5.69
N ILE A 210 -2.48 -18.31 -4.59
CA ILE A 210 -3.52 -18.56 -3.60
C ILE A 210 -4.62 -17.51 -3.82
N PRO A 211 -5.81 -17.88 -4.33
CA PRO A 211 -6.96 -16.96 -4.32
C PRO A 211 -7.18 -16.41 -2.92
N CYS A 212 -7.35 -15.09 -2.79
CA CYS A 212 -7.48 -14.45 -1.48
C CYS A 212 -8.60 -15.10 -0.67
N PRO A 213 -8.30 -15.74 0.48
CA PRO A 213 -9.30 -16.51 1.23
C PRO A 213 -10.49 -15.67 1.71
N GLU A 214 -10.31 -14.37 1.93
CA GLU A 214 -11.43 -13.47 2.23
C GLU A 214 -12.31 -13.24 1.01
N GLN A 215 -11.71 -13.05 -0.16
CA GLN A 215 -12.48 -12.79 -1.38
C GLN A 215 -13.25 -14.00 -1.88
N VAL A 216 -12.74 -15.21 -1.67
CA VAL A 216 -13.44 -16.48 -2.01
C VAL A 216 -14.30 -17.00 -0.86
N GLY A 217 -14.43 -16.27 0.25
CA GLY A 217 -15.32 -16.61 1.36
C GLY A 217 -14.87 -17.75 2.26
N THR A 218 -13.61 -18.24 2.14
CA THR A 218 -13.07 -19.29 3.02
C THR A 218 -12.54 -18.75 4.35
N LYS A 219 -12.37 -17.44 4.44
CA LYS A 219 -12.05 -16.70 5.67
C LYS A 219 -12.93 -15.45 5.77
N GLU A 220 -13.33 -15.15 7.00
CA GLU A 220 -14.21 -14.01 7.28
C GLU A 220 -13.55 -12.65 6.97
N ASN A 221 -12.26 -12.53 7.30
CA ASN A 221 -11.49 -11.28 7.14
C ASN A 221 -9.99 -11.55 7.18
N CYS A 222 -9.19 -10.49 6.92
CA CYS A 222 -7.73 -10.58 6.93
C CYS A 222 -7.16 -10.94 8.30
N LYS A 223 -7.78 -10.52 9.41
CA LYS A 223 -7.33 -10.88 10.76
C LYS A 223 -7.41 -12.39 10.99
N SER A 224 -8.52 -13.02 10.61
CA SER A 224 -8.70 -14.47 10.76
C SER A 224 -7.88 -15.27 9.76
N CYS A 225 -7.54 -14.70 8.59
CA CYS A 225 -6.72 -15.30 7.56
C CYS A 225 -5.22 -15.27 7.88
N GLY A 226 -4.65 -14.09 8.13
CA GLY A 226 -3.25 -13.86 8.48
C GLY A 226 -2.21 -14.15 7.40
N LEU A 227 -2.55 -14.58 6.20
CA LEU A 227 -1.58 -14.95 5.16
C LEU A 227 -0.66 -13.80 4.77
N CYS A 228 -1.23 -12.62 4.52
CA CYS A 228 -0.46 -11.44 4.11
C CYS A 228 0.45 -10.89 5.22
N MET A 229 0.27 -11.36 6.46
CA MET A 229 1.14 -11.06 7.59
C MET A 229 2.38 -11.98 7.66
N ARG A 230 2.60 -12.81 6.64
CA ARG A 230 3.65 -13.83 6.57
C ARG A 230 4.39 -13.79 5.23
N ALA A 231 4.76 -12.59 4.77
CA ALA A 231 5.35 -12.36 3.45
C ALA A 231 6.61 -13.22 3.20
N ASP A 232 7.51 -13.33 4.17
CA ASP A 232 8.74 -14.11 4.04
C ASP A 232 8.44 -15.63 3.92
N TRP A 233 7.42 -16.11 4.62
CA TRP A 233 6.98 -17.51 4.48
C TRP A 233 6.35 -17.73 3.10
N LEU A 234 5.48 -16.84 2.63
CA LEU A 234 4.90 -16.91 1.29
C LEU A 234 6.01 -16.97 0.22
N LYS A 235 7.00 -16.06 0.34
CA LYS A 235 8.17 -16.05 -0.53
C LYS A 235 8.91 -17.39 -0.52
N SER A 236 9.24 -17.92 0.67
CA SER A 236 10.00 -19.17 0.81
C SER A 236 9.31 -20.38 0.18
N LYS A 237 7.99 -20.31 -0.01
CA LYS A 237 7.17 -21.35 -0.64
C LYS A 237 6.78 -21.03 -2.08
N LYS A 238 7.27 -19.93 -2.66
CA LYS A 238 6.83 -19.41 -3.96
C LYS A 238 5.31 -19.26 -4.07
N LEU A 239 4.67 -18.88 -2.97
CA LEU A 239 3.23 -18.65 -2.90
C LEU A 239 2.91 -17.16 -3.12
N VAL A 240 1.96 -16.90 -3.99
CA VAL A 240 1.50 -15.56 -4.39
C VAL A 240 0.05 -15.37 -3.99
N ILE A 241 -0.29 -14.30 -3.30
CA ILE A 241 -1.68 -13.99 -3.00
C ILE A 241 -2.34 -13.39 -4.25
N LEU A 242 -3.39 -14.03 -4.75
CA LEU A 242 -4.18 -13.52 -5.86
C LEU A 242 -5.30 -12.62 -5.33
N LEU A 243 -5.35 -11.37 -5.79
CA LEU A 243 -6.36 -10.38 -5.42
C LEU A 243 -7.23 -10.07 -6.64
N ALA A 244 -8.46 -10.55 -6.65
CA ALA A 244 -9.40 -10.23 -7.73
C ALA A 244 -9.76 -8.74 -7.73
N ALA A 245 -9.72 -8.13 -8.91
CA ALA A 245 -10.13 -6.75 -9.10
C ALA A 245 -11.59 -6.56 -8.66
N HIS A 246 -11.86 -5.61 -7.77
CA HIS A 246 -13.18 -5.35 -7.23
C HIS A 246 -13.42 -3.86 -6.94
N GLY A 247 -14.65 -3.50 -6.61
CA GLY A 247 -15.03 -2.12 -6.28
C GLY A 247 -15.40 -1.29 -7.52
N GLN A 248 -15.60 0.02 -7.34
CA GLN A 248 -16.09 0.90 -8.41
C GLN A 248 -15.09 1.05 -9.57
N GLY A 249 -13.79 0.95 -9.31
CA GLY A 249 -12.73 1.04 -10.32
C GLY A 249 -12.52 -0.24 -11.14
N VAL A 250 -13.25 -1.33 -10.86
CA VAL A 250 -13.01 -2.66 -11.43
C VAL A 250 -12.89 -2.69 -12.95
N LYS A 251 -13.74 -1.95 -13.67
CA LYS A 251 -13.68 -1.91 -15.15
C LYS A 251 -12.35 -1.32 -15.66
N LYS A 252 -11.86 -0.26 -15.01
CA LYS A 252 -10.58 0.37 -15.38
C LYS A 252 -9.40 -0.54 -15.05
N VAL A 253 -9.41 -1.17 -13.87
CA VAL A 253 -8.38 -2.14 -13.47
C VAL A 253 -8.32 -3.30 -14.44
N LYS A 254 -9.47 -3.91 -14.77
CA LYS A 254 -9.53 -5.02 -15.74
C LYS A 254 -9.04 -4.62 -17.14
N ALA A 255 -9.31 -3.40 -17.58
CA ALA A 255 -8.80 -2.88 -18.85
C ALA A 255 -7.26 -2.76 -18.80
N SER A 256 -6.69 -2.20 -17.74
CA SER A 256 -5.24 -2.09 -17.55
C SER A 256 -4.55 -3.46 -17.47
N LEU A 257 -5.17 -4.44 -16.81
CA LEU A 257 -4.64 -5.81 -16.74
C LEU A 257 -4.60 -6.48 -18.13
N LYS A 258 -5.63 -6.28 -18.95
CA LYS A 258 -5.67 -6.82 -20.33
C LYS A 258 -4.61 -6.19 -21.22
N GLU A 259 -4.41 -4.88 -21.13
CA GLU A 259 -3.38 -4.17 -21.88
C GLU A 259 -1.98 -4.66 -21.52
N LYS A 260 -1.69 -4.88 -20.24
CA LYS A 260 -0.42 -5.45 -19.79
C LYS A 260 -0.22 -6.88 -20.28
N ALA A 261 -1.24 -7.74 -20.15
CA ALA A 261 -1.15 -9.13 -20.61
C ALA A 261 -0.96 -9.27 -22.13
N SER A 262 -1.26 -8.24 -22.92
CA SER A 262 -0.98 -8.21 -24.37
C SER A 262 0.43 -7.76 -24.69
N ASN A 263 1.16 -7.20 -23.73
CA ASN A 263 2.53 -6.69 -23.87
C ASN A 263 3.59 -7.58 -23.19
N ASP A 264 3.17 -8.59 -22.41
CA ASP A 264 4.00 -9.65 -21.81
C ASP A 264 4.12 -10.85 -22.79
#